data_e177aea8e5b9047a080a58dcc7957438
#
_entry.id   e177aea8e5b9047a080a58dcc7957438
#
_cell.length_a   1.000
_cell.length_b   1.000
_cell.length_c   1.000
_cell.angle_alpha   90.00
_cell.angle_beta   90.00
_cell.angle_gamma   90.00
#
_symmetry.space_group_name_H-M   'P 1'
#
loop_
_entity.id
_entity.type
_entity.pdbx_description
1 polymer ?
#
loop_
_entity_poly.entity_id
_entity_poly.type
_entity_poly.pdbx_seq_one_letter_code
_entity_poly.pdbx_strand_id
1 'polypeptide(L)'
;MTQEYSQTLTIQARHGIHTRPGALFVKAAKAFQADIILSCGGKEANGKSLFRLQTLPLSKGAQVSLIARGDDARAAVDALAQLLLELE
;
A
#
# COMPACT_ATOMS: atom_id res chain seq x y z
N MET A 1 -1.18 -23.40 3.44
CA MET A 1 -0.05 -22.47 3.63
C MET A 1 -0.46 -21.05 3.19
N THR A 2 -0.04 -20.07 3.95
CA THR A 2 -0.33 -18.69 3.62
C THR A 2 0.56 -18.22 2.48
N GLN A 3 -0.02 -17.67 1.43
CA GLN A 3 0.75 -17.09 0.32
C GLN A 3 1.18 -15.67 0.70
N GLU A 4 2.39 -15.31 0.30
CA GLU A 4 2.89 -13.97 0.49
C GLU A 4 3.45 -13.47 -0.82
N TYR A 5 3.06 -12.25 -1.18
CA TYR A 5 3.58 -11.55 -2.35
C TYR A 5 3.98 -10.15 -1.94
N SER A 6 5.00 -9.63 -2.60
CA SER A 6 5.44 -8.26 -2.34
C SER A 6 5.94 -7.61 -3.61
N GLN A 7 5.87 -6.30 -3.63
CA GLN A 7 6.39 -5.49 -4.74
C GLN A 7 6.89 -4.17 -4.17
N THR A 8 8.07 -3.75 -4.61
CA THR A 8 8.61 -2.45 -4.24
C THR A 8 8.36 -1.48 -5.39
N LEU A 9 7.87 -0.30 -5.06
CA LEU A 9 7.59 0.73 -6.05
C LEU A 9 7.94 2.11 -5.50
N THR A 10 8.01 3.08 -6.41
CA THR A 10 8.33 4.46 -6.06
C THR A 10 7.05 5.29 -6.12
N ILE A 11 6.82 6.12 -5.10
CA ILE A 11 5.66 7.01 -5.05
C ILE A 11 5.78 8.06 -6.15
N GLN A 12 4.80 8.10 -7.05
CA GLN A 12 4.77 9.03 -8.18
C GLN A 12 3.88 10.24 -7.92
N ALA A 13 2.99 10.14 -6.92
CA ALA A 13 2.06 11.22 -6.60
C ALA A 13 2.81 12.51 -6.28
N ARG A 14 2.40 13.61 -6.93
CA ARG A 14 3.10 14.91 -6.82
C ARG A 14 3.26 15.37 -5.38
N HIS A 15 2.23 15.17 -4.56
CA HIS A 15 2.22 15.59 -3.16
C HIS A 15 2.32 14.40 -2.20
N GLY A 16 2.77 13.24 -2.71
CA GLY A 16 2.83 12.02 -1.91
C GLY A 16 1.45 11.41 -1.68
N ILE A 17 1.40 10.44 -0.80
CA ILE A 17 0.15 9.77 -0.44
C ILE A 17 -0.38 10.41 0.86
N HIS A 18 -1.20 11.44 0.70
CA HIS A 18 -1.81 12.12 1.84
C HIS A 18 -3.23 11.55 2.09
N THR A 19 -4.06 12.27 2.85
CA THR A 19 -5.34 11.73 3.35
C THR A 19 -6.26 11.22 2.23
N ARG A 20 -6.44 12.00 1.16
CA ARG A 20 -7.40 11.66 0.11
C ARG A 20 -6.98 10.42 -0.69
N PRO A 21 -5.78 10.38 -1.29
CA PRO A 21 -5.34 9.16 -1.97
C PRO A 21 -5.14 8.00 -1.00
N GLY A 22 -4.72 8.27 0.24
CA GLY A 22 -4.60 7.24 1.27
C GLY A 22 -5.94 6.56 1.56
N ALA A 23 -7.02 7.34 1.62
CA ALA A 23 -8.36 6.80 1.84
C ALA A 23 -8.80 5.91 0.69
N LEU A 24 -8.48 6.28 -0.55
CA LEU A 24 -8.78 5.45 -1.71
C LEU A 24 -8.03 4.13 -1.66
N PHE A 25 -6.76 4.17 -1.26
CA PHE A 25 -5.95 2.97 -1.10
C PHE A 25 -6.54 2.04 -0.04
N VAL A 26 -6.89 2.59 1.12
CA VAL A 26 -7.46 1.81 2.23
C VAL A 26 -8.78 1.15 1.81
N LYS A 27 -9.62 1.89 1.10
CA LYS A 27 -10.90 1.34 0.61
C LYS A 27 -10.65 0.15 -0.32
N ALA A 28 -9.70 0.29 -1.24
CA ALA A 28 -9.36 -0.80 -2.15
C ALA A 28 -8.74 -1.98 -1.41
N ALA A 29 -7.87 -1.71 -0.43
CA ALA A 29 -7.23 -2.77 0.34
C ALA A 29 -8.24 -3.59 1.14
N LYS A 30 -9.29 -2.95 1.64
CA LYS A 30 -10.32 -3.65 2.42
C LYS A 30 -11.14 -4.63 1.59
N ALA A 31 -11.09 -4.53 0.27
CA ALA A 31 -11.78 -5.48 -0.61
C ALA A 31 -11.09 -6.84 -0.66
N PHE A 32 -9.85 -6.94 -0.20
CA PHE A 32 -9.10 -8.18 -0.20
C PHE A 32 -9.08 -8.79 1.20
N GLN A 33 -9.05 -10.13 1.28
CA GLN A 33 -8.94 -10.83 2.55
C GLN A 33 -7.51 -10.85 3.07
N ALA A 34 -6.53 -10.80 2.19
CA ALA A 34 -5.13 -10.81 2.56
C ALA A 34 -4.80 -9.65 3.50
N ASP A 35 -3.86 -9.89 4.39
CA ASP A 35 -3.27 -8.82 5.20
C ASP A 35 -2.41 -7.95 4.28
N ILE A 36 -2.60 -6.64 4.36
CA ILE A 36 -1.89 -5.69 3.52
C ILE A 36 -0.97 -4.84 4.40
N ILE A 37 0.32 -4.82 4.05
CA ILE A 37 1.31 -4.07 4.80
C ILE A 37 2.06 -3.16 3.83
N LEU A 38 2.24 -1.90 4.20
CA LEU A 38 3.13 -0.99 3.51
C LEU A 38 4.35 -0.73 4.38
N SER A 39 5.53 -0.85 3.79
CA SER A 39 6.80 -0.57 4.46
C SER A 39 7.49 0.58 3.73
N CYS A 40 7.86 1.62 4.46
CA CYS A 40 8.51 2.80 3.88
C CYS A 40 9.40 3.45 4.94
N GLY A 41 10.64 3.76 4.58
CA GLY A 41 11.55 4.44 5.48
C GLY A 41 11.84 3.68 6.76
N GLY A 42 11.83 2.35 6.71
CA GLY A 42 12.08 1.52 7.88
C GLY A 42 10.87 1.34 8.80
N LYS A 43 9.72 1.88 8.40
CA LYS A 43 8.47 1.76 9.18
C LYS A 43 7.46 0.95 8.40
N GLU A 44 6.60 0.23 9.11
CA GLU A 44 5.54 -0.56 8.52
C GLU A 44 4.18 -0.10 9.03
N ALA A 45 3.15 -0.24 8.20
CA ALA A 45 1.80 0.11 8.57
C ALA A 45 0.80 -0.81 7.89
N ASN A 46 -0.32 -1.06 8.57
CA ASN A 46 -1.42 -1.82 8.03
C ASN A 46 -2.08 -1.03 6.90
N GLY A 47 -2.09 -1.62 5.69
CA GLY A 47 -2.66 -0.96 4.50
C GLY A 47 -4.17 -0.77 4.57
N LYS A 48 -4.84 -1.38 5.54
CA LYS A 48 -6.28 -1.23 5.73
C LYS A 48 -6.62 -0.19 6.80
N SER A 49 -5.64 0.58 7.27
CA SER A 49 -5.84 1.62 8.27
C SER A 49 -5.28 2.94 7.77
N LEU A 50 -6.15 3.89 7.49
CA LEU A 50 -5.74 5.23 7.05
C LEU A 50 -4.86 5.91 8.09
N PHE A 51 -5.22 5.78 9.37
CA PHE A 51 -4.46 6.36 10.45
C PHE A 51 -3.01 5.86 10.45
N ARG A 52 -2.84 4.54 10.28
CA ARG A 52 -1.50 3.95 10.26
C ARG A 52 -0.72 4.34 9.01
N LEU A 53 -1.38 4.41 7.85
CA LEU A 53 -0.72 4.82 6.62
C LEU A 53 -0.14 6.23 6.72
N GLN A 54 -0.83 7.12 7.42
CA GLN A 54 -0.38 8.50 7.57
C GLN A 54 0.88 8.65 8.42
N THR A 55 1.28 7.58 9.13
CA THR A 55 2.54 7.60 9.89
C THR A 55 3.76 7.31 9.02
N LEU A 56 3.55 6.88 7.77
CA LEU A 56 4.65 6.56 6.86
C LEU A 56 5.09 7.79 6.07
N PRO A 57 6.40 7.92 5.75
CA PRO A 57 6.91 9.03 4.94
C PRO A 57 6.62 8.80 3.45
N LEU A 58 5.35 8.81 3.05
CA LEU A 58 4.89 8.50 1.70
C LEU A 58 4.96 9.73 0.80
N SER A 59 6.15 10.31 0.64
CA SER A 59 6.36 11.47 -0.20
C SER A 59 6.75 11.06 -1.62
N LYS A 60 6.67 12.00 -2.56
CA LYS A 60 7.09 11.75 -3.95
C LYS A 60 8.55 11.28 -3.95
N GLY A 61 8.81 10.22 -4.69
CA GLY A 61 10.15 9.64 -4.80
C GLY A 61 10.49 8.62 -3.72
N ALA A 62 9.66 8.49 -2.69
CA ALA A 62 9.89 7.49 -1.64
C ALA A 62 9.65 6.09 -2.21
N GLN A 63 10.51 5.15 -1.81
CA GLN A 63 10.30 3.75 -2.14
C GLN A 63 9.45 3.09 -1.08
N VAL A 64 8.44 2.37 -1.52
CA VAL A 64 7.53 1.67 -0.63
C VAL A 64 7.45 0.21 -1.04
N SER A 65 7.46 -0.68 -0.05
CA SER A 65 7.26 -2.10 -0.27
C SER A 65 5.82 -2.45 0.11
N LEU A 66 5.10 -3.01 -0.84
CA LEU A 66 3.73 -3.45 -0.65
C LEU A 66 3.75 -4.95 -0.45
N ILE A 67 3.29 -5.41 0.70
CA ILE A 67 3.34 -6.81 1.10
C ILE A 67 1.92 -7.29 1.38
N ALA A 68 1.56 -8.44 0.83
CA ALA A 68 0.26 -9.05 1.10
C ALA A 68 0.43 -10.51 1.49
N ARG A 69 -0.34 -10.96 2.48
CA ARG A 69 -0.33 -12.34 2.97
C ARG A 69 -1.75 -12.86 3.03
N GLY A 70 -2.02 -13.94 2.34
CA GLY A 70 -3.34 -14.57 2.32
C GLY A 70 -3.64 -15.18 0.98
N ASP A 71 -4.84 -15.77 0.85
CA ASP A 71 -5.22 -16.51 -0.36
C ASP A 71 -5.28 -15.62 -1.61
N ASP A 72 -5.67 -14.36 -1.45
CA ASP A 72 -5.75 -13.41 -2.56
C ASP A 72 -4.58 -12.43 -2.58
N ALA A 73 -3.44 -12.79 -1.95
CA ALA A 73 -2.29 -11.91 -1.82
C ALA A 73 -1.76 -11.42 -3.18
N ARG A 74 -1.66 -12.31 -4.16
CA ARG A 74 -1.16 -11.92 -5.48
C ARG A 74 -2.08 -10.91 -6.15
N ALA A 75 -3.38 -11.19 -6.16
CA ALA A 75 -4.36 -10.27 -6.74
C ALA A 75 -4.32 -8.93 -6.01
N ALA A 76 -4.19 -8.95 -4.69
CA ALA A 76 -4.13 -7.75 -3.88
C ALA A 76 -2.89 -6.90 -4.23
N VAL A 77 -1.71 -7.52 -4.32
CA VAL A 77 -0.49 -6.79 -4.67
C VAL A 77 -0.60 -6.19 -6.07
N ASP A 78 -1.08 -6.97 -7.05
CA ASP A 78 -1.20 -6.47 -8.42
C ASP A 78 -2.13 -5.27 -8.48
N ALA A 79 -3.31 -5.36 -7.87
CA ALA A 79 -4.29 -4.28 -7.90
C ALA A 79 -3.83 -3.05 -7.12
N LEU A 80 -3.27 -3.25 -5.93
CA LEU A 80 -2.88 -2.14 -5.08
C LEU A 80 -1.60 -1.45 -5.56
N ALA A 81 -0.67 -2.20 -6.16
CA ALA A 81 0.51 -1.60 -6.77
C ALA A 81 0.10 -0.69 -7.93
N GLN A 82 -0.80 -1.16 -8.78
CA GLN A 82 -1.31 -0.37 -9.90
C GLN A 82 -2.00 0.89 -9.40
N LEU A 83 -2.81 0.76 -8.35
CA LEU A 83 -3.50 1.90 -7.76
C LEU A 83 -2.52 2.93 -7.22
N LEU A 84 -1.47 2.50 -6.51
CA LEU A 84 -0.46 3.42 -5.98
C LEU A 84 0.24 4.21 -7.08
N LEU A 85 0.47 3.59 -8.24
CA LEU A 85 1.09 4.27 -9.37
C LEU A 85 0.14 5.28 -10.02
N GLU A 86 -1.16 5.11 -9.86
CA GLU A 86 -2.17 5.99 -10.46
C GLU A 86 -2.62 7.12 -9.52
N LEU A 87 -2.39 7.00 -8.22
CA LEU A 87 -2.82 8.02 -7.25
C LEU A 87 -2.01 9.30 -7.39
N GLU A 88 -2.69 10.43 -7.16
CA GLU A 88 -2.04 11.75 -7.19
C GLU A 88 -2.26 12.52 -5.91
#